data_c2bd82e698350f807b2c0735489c1f3c
#
_entry.id   c2bd82e698350f807b2c0735489c1f3c
#
_cell.length_a   1.000
_cell.length_b   1.000
_cell.length_c   1.000
_cell.angle_alpha   90.00
_cell.angle_beta   90.00
_cell.angle_gamma   90.00
#
_symmetry.space_group_name_H-M   'P 1'
#
loop_
_entity.id
_entity.type
_entity.pdbx_description
1 polymer ?
#
loop_
_entity_poly.entity_id
_entity_poly.type
_entity_poly.pdbx_seq_one_letter_code
_entity_poly.pdbx_strand_id
1 'polypeptide(L)'
;MKSGSIIGAFAGLCCMAAALTGAHADGLVDPSRAGYLDVFKGKKVAFVPIAMGFDLAQAWNSQLAKQAEELGYSYVVRDPNWSTEAGAQALTQLIAEKPDLIVVHSPDIQSYARLLKQAEAAGIYTVQINMKSAYVSEAYVGSDYNGLGEMAANLIVKQCGQGSGKSGKVSIVQGVLTGGASVYQIEGIERVFAKHPEIKVVSNQAADWDASKAKAITQTVLQQNPDLCGVIGFWDGMDTGVGAAVREAGKTGEVYVVTSGGGATSACDNVSNGTFSALINYNAMGQGRDMNTLIKALLEMKPKPGTVKIIDYSPLTVLTKDTLKSDSCWSLPTTTASK
;
A
#
# COMPACT_ATOMS: atom_id res chain seq x y z
N MET A 1 22.05 -78.52 -73.74
CA MET A 1 20.62 -78.50 -74.18
C MET A 1 19.80 -77.83 -73.05
N LYS A 2 19.05 -76.78 -73.40
CA LYS A 2 17.99 -76.08 -72.62
C LYS A 2 18.44 -75.36 -71.37
N SER A 3 18.82 -74.07 -71.34
CA SER A 3 18.02 -72.87 -71.42
C SER A 3 16.87 -72.78 -70.44
N GLY A 4 17.03 -72.02 -69.37
CA GLY A 4 16.02 -71.67 -68.39
C GLY A 4 16.30 -70.29 -67.83
N SER A 5 15.65 -69.28 -68.41
CA SER A 5 15.70 -67.84 -67.98
C SER A 5 14.93 -67.74 -66.67
N ILE A 6 15.58 -66.99 -65.69
CA ILE A 6 14.91 -66.55 -64.49
C ILE A 6 14.70 -65.03 -64.61
N ILE A 7 13.44 -64.66 -64.70
CA ILE A 7 12.97 -63.28 -64.73
C ILE A 7 13.00 -62.78 -63.29
N GLY A 8 13.83 -61.82 -63.01
CA GLY A 8 13.88 -61.10 -61.72
C GLY A 8 12.80 -60.04 -61.68
N ALA A 9 11.88 -60.21 -60.73
CA ALA A 9 10.88 -59.18 -60.40
C ALA A 9 11.52 -58.10 -59.48
N PHE A 10 11.69 -56.88 -60.01
CA PHE A 10 12.01 -55.71 -59.23
C PHE A 10 10.72 -55.28 -58.54
N ALA A 11 10.67 -55.50 -57.23
CA ALA A 11 9.65 -54.86 -56.35
C ALA A 11 10.05 -53.40 -56.10
N GLY A 12 9.33 -52.46 -56.67
CA GLY A 12 9.48 -51.07 -56.45
C GLY A 12 8.99 -50.73 -55.05
N LEU A 13 9.94 -50.26 -54.21
CA LEU A 13 9.65 -49.76 -52.90
C LEU A 13 9.14 -48.31 -53.08
N CYS A 14 7.82 -48.11 -53.05
CA CYS A 14 7.18 -46.82 -53.02
C CYS A 14 7.38 -46.20 -51.62
N CYS A 15 8.36 -45.31 -51.48
CA CYS A 15 8.49 -44.44 -50.30
C CYS A 15 7.30 -43.48 -50.28
N MET A 16 6.26 -43.83 -49.54
CA MET A 16 5.28 -42.85 -49.09
C MET A 16 5.97 -41.91 -48.08
N ALA A 17 6.40 -40.77 -48.58
CA ALA A 17 6.69 -39.62 -47.69
C ALA A 17 5.37 -39.21 -47.05
N ALA A 18 5.11 -39.69 -45.84
CA ALA A 18 4.07 -39.13 -45.01
C ALA A 18 4.48 -37.68 -44.69
N ALA A 19 3.84 -36.74 -45.36
CA ALA A 19 3.89 -35.35 -44.96
C ALA A 19 3.31 -35.29 -43.53
N LEU A 20 4.19 -35.16 -42.55
CA LEU A 20 3.85 -34.72 -41.22
C LEU A 20 3.38 -33.27 -41.38
N THR A 21 2.13 -33.08 -41.79
CA THR A 21 1.43 -31.84 -41.54
C THR A 21 1.38 -31.73 -40.04
N GLY A 22 2.27 -30.88 -39.46
CA GLY A 22 2.18 -30.49 -38.10
C GLY A 22 0.73 -30.04 -37.87
N ALA A 23 0.00 -30.80 -37.12
CA ALA A 23 -1.26 -30.33 -36.55
C ALA A 23 -0.86 -29.13 -35.67
N HIS A 24 -0.84 -27.95 -36.25
CA HIS A 24 -0.97 -26.76 -35.45
C HIS A 24 -2.31 -26.94 -34.74
N ALA A 25 -2.25 -26.98 -33.43
CA ALA A 25 -3.44 -26.92 -32.61
C ALA A 25 -4.09 -25.54 -32.80
N ASP A 26 -4.66 -25.29 -33.96
CA ASP A 26 -5.53 -24.15 -34.29
C ASP A 26 -6.86 -24.24 -33.55
N GLY A 27 -6.85 -24.78 -32.35
CA GLY A 27 -8.10 -25.24 -31.78
C GLY A 27 -8.49 -24.72 -30.40
N LEU A 28 -7.61 -24.01 -29.69
CA LEU A 28 -7.95 -23.50 -28.37
C LEU A 28 -7.61 -22.01 -28.31
N VAL A 29 -8.26 -21.21 -29.16
CA VAL A 29 -8.31 -19.77 -28.96
C VAL A 29 -9.20 -19.55 -27.74
N ASP A 30 -8.61 -19.12 -26.63
CA ASP A 30 -9.38 -18.67 -25.48
C ASP A 30 -10.18 -17.43 -25.87
N PRO A 31 -11.52 -17.55 -26.03
CA PRO A 31 -12.35 -16.43 -26.47
C PRO A 31 -12.37 -15.28 -25.47
N SER A 32 -12.07 -15.54 -24.19
CA SER A 32 -11.98 -14.49 -23.17
C SER A 32 -10.74 -13.63 -23.34
N ARG A 33 -9.65 -14.18 -23.87
CA ARG A 33 -8.42 -13.41 -24.12
C ARG A 33 -8.56 -12.40 -25.26
N ALA A 34 -9.29 -12.72 -26.30
CA ALA A 34 -9.42 -11.87 -27.49
C ALA A 34 -10.04 -10.50 -27.15
N GLY A 35 -11.04 -10.47 -26.26
CA GLY A 35 -11.70 -9.23 -25.81
C GLY A 35 -11.03 -8.56 -24.61
N TYR A 36 -10.20 -9.27 -23.86
CA TYR A 36 -9.67 -8.79 -22.58
C TYR A 36 -8.80 -7.54 -22.70
N LEU A 37 -7.81 -7.53 -23.59
CA LEU A 37 -6.93 -6.38 -23.78
C LEU A 37 -7.63 -5.20 -24.47
N ASP A 38 -8.64 -5.46 -25.30
CA ASP A 38 -9.38 -4.40 -25.99
C ASP A 38 -10.21 -3.55 -25.02
N VAL A 39 -10.60 -4.10 -23.86
CA VAL A 39 -11.29 -3.35 -22.81
C VAL A 39 -10.47 -2.18 -22.29
N PHE A 40 -9.16 -2.35 -22.21
CA PHE A 40 -8.23 -1.37 -21.63
C PHE A 40 -7.66 -0.39 -22.68
N LYS A 41 -7.79 -0.72 -23.96
CA LYS A 41 -7.27 0.10 -25.05
C LYS A 41 -7.87 1.50 -25.05
N GLY A 42 -7.00 2.51 -25.06
CA GLY A 42 -7.39 3.92 -25.04
C GLY A 42 -7.91 4.43 -23.70
N LYS A 43 -7.92 3.59 -22.66
CA LYS A 43 -8.26 4.00 -21.29
C LYS A 43 -7.19 4.90 -20.70
N LYS A 44 -7.61 5.77 -19.77
CA LYS A 44 -6.73 6.71 -19.06
C LYS A 44 -6.93 6.58 -17.57
N VAL A 45 -5.85 6.27 -16.86
CA VAL A 45 -5.81 6.19 -15.41
C VAL A 45 -4.85 7.25 -14.88
N ALA A 46 -5.28 8.00 -13.87
CA ALA A 46 -4.43 8.98 -13.20
C ALA A 46 -4.18 8.58 -11.75
N PHE A 47 -3.03 8.96 -11.22
CA PHE A 47 -2.70 8.82 -9.81
C PHE A 47 -2.34 10.18 -9.21
N VAL A 48 -3.01 10.53 -8.11
CA VAL A 48 -2.74 11.71 -7.30
C VAL A 48 -2.34 11.25 -5.90
N PRO A 49 -1.02 11.05 -5.64
CA PRO A 49 -0.51 10.77 -4.30
C PRO A 49 -0.58 12.04 -3.42
N ILE A 50 -0.20 11.95 -2.14
CA ILE A 50 0.14 13.13 -1.34
C ILE A 50 1.47 13.72 -1.82
N ALA A 51 2.43 12.85 -2.09
CA ALA A 51 3.73 13.14 -2.70
C ALA A 51 4.28 11.85 -3.31
N MET A 52 5.29 11.96 -4.19
CA MET A 52 6.02 10.79 -4.73
C MET A 52 7.33 10.51 -3.99
N GLY A 53 7.75 11.41 -3.10
CA GLY A 53 9.06 11.36 -2.44
C GLY A 53 9.18 10.35 -1.28
N PHE A 54 8.24 9.41 -1.11
CA PHE A 54 8.27 8.43 -0.02
C PHE A 54 7.88 7.02 -0.50
N ASP A 55 8.25 6.02 0.28
CA ASP A 55 8.22 4.60 -0.06
C ASP A 55 6.82 4.07 -0.42
N LEU A 56 5.77 4.44 0.33
CA LEU A 56 4.41 3.98 0.05
C LEU A 56 3.95 4.40 -1.35
N ALA A 57 4.13 5.70 -1.69
CA ALA A 57 3.74 6.21 -2.99
C ALA A 57 4.53 5.53 -4.13
N GLN A 58 5.82 5.27 -3.91
CA GLN A 58 6.66 4.56 -4.86
C GLN A 58 6.22 3.11 -5.04
N ALA A 59 5.86 2.42 -3.95
CA ALA A 59 5.34 1.06 -4.00
C ALA A 59 4.04 0.98 -4.81
N TRP A 60 3.07 1.83 -4.50
CA TRP A 60 1.80 1.88 -5.24
C TRP A 60 2.02 2.24 -6.71
N ASN A 61 2.80 3.28 -6.98
CA ASN A 61 3.11 3.72 -8.33
C ASN A 61 3.77 2.62 -9.15
N SER A 62 4.68 1.83 -8.56
CA SER A 62 5.34 0.73 -9.25
C SER A 62 4.35 -0.32 -9.75
N GLN A 63 3.32 -0.64 -8.94
CA GLN A 63 2.28 -1.59 -9.30
C GLN A 63 1.33 -1.03 -10.36
N LEU A 64 0.93 0.25 -10.21
CA LEU A 64 0.03 0.93 -11.15
C LEU A 64 0.69 1.09 -12.54
N ALA A 65 1.94 1.55 -12.57
CA ALA A 65 2.70 1.73 -13.82
C ALA A 65 2.92 0.39 -14.54
N LYS A 66 3.28 -0.65 -13.80
CA LYS A 66 3.46 -1.99 -14.36
C LYS A 66 2.17 -2.51 -15.00
N GLN A 67 1.02 -2.38 -14.32
CA GLN A 67 -0.25 -2.80 -14.90
C GLN A 67 -0.63 -2.00 -16.14
N ALA A 68 -0.35 -0.68 -16.15
CA ALA A 68 -0.62 0.15 -17.31
C ALA A 68 0.17 -0.30 -18.53
N GLU A 69 1.44 -0.64 -18.35
CA GLU A 69 2.30 -1.20 -19.39
C GLU A 69 1.76 -2.56 -19.89
N GLU A 70 1.41 -3.46 -18.97
CA GLU A 70 0.92 -4.81 -19.30
C GLU A 70 -0.43 -4.79 -20.05
N LEU A 71 -1.32 -3.87 -19.71
CA LEU A 71 -2.67 -3.79 -20.29
C LEU A 71 -2.82 -2.74 -21.39
N GLY A 72 -1.82 -1.88 -21.60
CA GLY A 72 -1.78 -0.91 -22.67
C GLY A 72 -2.69 0.30 -22.51
N TYR A 73 -3.07 0.67 -21.28
CA TYR A 73 -3.76 1.92 -21.02
C TYR A 73 -2.78 3.06 -20.65
N SER A 74 -3.19 4.31 -20.88
CA SER A 74 -2.35 5.45 -20.50
C SER A 74 -2.40 5.68 -18.98
N TYR A 75 -1.24 5.95 -18.40
CA TYR A 75 -1.10 6.21 -16.97
C TYR A 75 -0.34 7.51 -16.74
N VAL A 76 -0.84 8.34 -15.82
CA VAL A 76 -0.23 9.62 -15.49
C VAL A 76 -0.23 9.84 -13.99
N VAL A 77 0.88 10.37 -13.45
CA VAL A 77 0.98 10.82 -12.08
C VAL A 77 0.89 12.34 -12.04
N ARG A 78 0.13 12.87 -11.09
CA ARG A 78 0.11 14.29 -10.72
C ARG A 78 0.61 14.39 -9.30
N ASP A 79 1.87 14.75 -9.12
CA ASP A 79 2.52 14.83 -7.80
C ASP A 79 2.30 16.19 -7.15
N PRO A 80 1.53 16.27 -6.04
CA PRO A 80 1.34 17.50 -5.30
C PRO A 80 2.52 17.90 -4.41
N ASN A 81 3.46 17.01 -4.21
CA ASN A 81 4.64 17.22 -3.37
C ASN A 81 4.28 17.80 -1.98
N TRP A 82 3.39 17.12 -1.25
CA TRP A 82 2.89 17.48 0.08
C TRP A 82 1.96 18.71 0.14
N SER A 83 1.64 19.34 -1.00
CA SER A 83 0.73 20.49 -1.05
C SER A 83 -0.72 20.04 -1.29
N THR A 84 -1.57 20.19 -0.28
CA THR A 84 -3.02 19.92 -0.41
C THR A 84 -3.65 20.77 -1.50
N GLU A 85 -3.22 22.03 -1.66
CA GLU A 85 -3.72 22.92 -2.69
C GLU A 85 -3.31 22.46 -4.10
N ALA A 86 -2.04 22.09 -4.30
CA ALA A 86 -1.56 21.57 -5.58
C ALA A 86 -2.31 20.27 -5.96
N GLY A 87 -2.60 19.40 -4.99
CA GLY A 87 -3.40 18.20 -5.22
C GLY A 87 -4.86 18.51 -5.59
N ALA A 88 -5.47 19.50 -4.97
CA ALA A 88 -6.81 19.95 -5.33
C ALA A 88 -6.86 20.56 -6.75
N GLN A 89 -5.82 21.31 -7.13
CA GLN A 89 -5.66 21.83 -8.51
C GLN A 89 -5.49 20.69 -9.52
N ALA A 90 -4.63 19.70 -9.20
CA ALA A 90 -4.43 18.51 -10.04
C ALA A 90 -5.74 17.73 -10.24
N LEU A 91 -6.51 17.49 -9.18
CA LEU A 91 -7.82 16.85 -9.28
C LEU A 91 -8.81 17.65 -10.13
N THR A 92 -8.84 18.99 -9.98
CA THR A 92 -9.69 19.86 -10.77
C THR A 92 -9.36 19.76 -12.27
N GLN A 93 -8.07 19.76 -12.61
CA GLN A 93 -7.60 19.59 -13.99
C GLN A 93 -7.98 18.20 -14.54
N LEU A 94 -7.74 17.14 -13.76
CA LEU A 94 -8.09 15.78 -14.16
C LEU A 94 -9.60 15.62 -14.39
N ILE A 95 -10.46 16.24 -13.57
CA ILE A 95 -11.91 16.22 -13.78
C ILE A 95 -12.27 16.85 -15.13
N ALA A 96 -11.59 17.92 -15.54
CA ALA A 96 -11.78 18.54 -16.84
C ALA A 96 -11.21 17.68 -18.00
N GLU A 97 -10.10 16.98 -17.78
CA GLU A 97 -9.47 16.07 -18.74
C GLU A 97 -10.28 14.77 -18.95
N LYS A 98 -11.16 14.43 -18.00
CA LYS A 98 -12.03 13.24 -18.00
C LYS A 98 -11.28 11.92 -18.25
N PRO A 99 -10.30 11.52 -17.40
CA PRO A 99 -9.79 10.16 -17.42
C PRO A 99 -10.89 9.15 -17.08
N ASP A 100 -10.69 7.89 -17.39
CA ASP A 100 -11.62 6.83 -17.01
C ASP A 100 -11.62 6.58 -15.50
N LEU A 101 -10.46 6.74 -14.84
CA LEU A 101 -10.30 6.49 -13.42
C LEU A 101 -9.19 7.35 -12.79
N ILE A 102 -9.41 7.79 -11.56
CA ILE A 102 -8.42 8.49 -10.75
C ILE A 102 -8.20 7.72 -9.45
N VAL A 103 -6.94 7.35 -9.17
CA VAL A 103 -6.50 6.87 -7.86
C VAL A 103 -6.07 8.07 -7.04
N VAL A 104 -6.53 8.17 -5.78
CA VAL A 104 -6.30 9.34 -4.93
C VAL A 104 -5.84 8.92 -3.55
N HIS A 105 -4.73 9.50 -3.08
CA HIS A 105 -4.31 9.45 -1.68
C HIS A 105 -4.70 10.79 -1.04
N SER A 106 -5.78 10.79 -0.25
CA SER A 106 -6.31 12.02 0.35
C SER A 106 -5.43 12.51 1.52
N PRO A 107 -5.01 13.79 1.55
CA PRO A 107 -4.17 14.32 2.63
C PRO A 107 -4.91 14.40 3.97
N ASP A 108 -6.21 14.65 3.91
CA ASP A 108 -7.14 14.69 5.05
C ASP A 108 -8.55 14.26 4.62
N ILE A 109 -9.46 14.16 5.61
CA ILE A 109 -10.82 13.64 5.36
C ILE A 109 -11.72 14.60 4.59
N GLN A 110 -11.42 15.90 4.48
CA GLN A 110 -12.30 16.91 3.92
C GLN A 110 -11.81 17.51 2.61
N SER A 111 -10.52 17.77 2.47
CA SER A 111 -9.96 18.60 1.39
C SER A 111 -10.37 18.17 -0.02
N TYR A 112 -10.43 16.87 -0.27
CA TYR A 112 -10.76 16.35 -1.59
C TYR A 112 -12.21 15.82 -1.72
N ALA A 113 -12.99 15.78 -0.63
CA ALA A 113 -14.32 15.18 -0.61
C ALA A 113 -15.25 15.72 -1.71
N ARG A 114 -15.27 17.06 -1.89
CA ARG A 114 -16.08 17.70 -2.93
C ARG A 114 -15.58 17.39 -4.34
N LEU A 115 -14.26 17.31 -4.54
CA LEU A 115 -13.67 17.02 -5.85
C LEU A 115 -13.92 15.55 -6.25
N LEU A 116 -13.85 14.61 -5.31
CA LEU A 116 -14.19 13.21 -5.55
C LEU A 116 -15.66 13.06 -5.96
N LYS A 117 -16.57 13.78 -5.28
CA LYS A 117 -17.99 13.83 -5.68
C LYS A 117 -18.18 14.42 -7.08
N GLN A 118 -17.41 15.45 -7.44
CA GLN A 118 -17.45 16.04 -8.78
C GLN A 118 -16.90 15.08 -9.85
N ALA A 119 -15.84 14.33 -9.56
CA ALA A 119 -15.31 13.31 -10.45
C ALA A 119 -16.36 12.21 -10.74
N GLU A 120 -17.03 11.69 -9.70
CA GLU A 120 -18.13 10.74 -9.86
C GLU A 120 -19.26 11.31 -10.73
N ALA A 121 -19.69 12.55 -10.47
CA ALA A 121 -20.73 13.21 -11.26
C ALA A 121 -20.32 13.45 -12.73
N ALA A 122 -19.01 13.58 -12.99
CA ALA A 122 -18.43 13.69 -14.34
C ALA A 122 -18.29 12.34 -15.05
N GLY A 123 -18.65 11.24 -14.41
CA GLY A 123 -18.53 9.88 -14.96
C GLY A 123 -17.17 9.22 -14.80
N ILE A 124 -16.34 9.74 -13.90
CA ILE A 124 -14.98 9.27 -13.64
C ILE A 124 -15.01 8.36 -12.40
N TYR A 125 -14.44 7.16 -12.51
CA TYR A 125 -14.25 6.30 -11.35
C TYR A 125 -13.18 6.86 -10.43
N THR A 126 -13.37 6.73 -9.10
CA THR A 126 -12.39 7.11 -8.10
C THR A 126 -12.05 5.95 -7.19
N VAL A 127 -10.75 5.69 -6.99
CA VAL A 127 -10.23 4.71 -6.04
C VAL A 127 -9.39 5.45 -5.02
N GLN A 128 -9.72 5.35 -3.75
CA GLN A 128 -8.91 5.95 -2.69
C GLN A 128 -7.92 4.91 -2.15
N ILE A 129 -6.70 5.35 -1.93
CA ILE A 129 -5.62 4.52 -1.39
C ILE A 129 -5.17 5.01 -0.02
N ASN A 130 -4.94 4.10 0.89
CA ASN A 130 -4.36 4.29 2.22
C ASN A 130 -5.21 5.23 3.09
N MET A 131 -5.10 6.54 2.98
CA MET A 131 -5.96 7.49 3.69
C MET A 131 -7.16 7.87 2.83
N LYS A 132 -8.34 7.73 3.42
CA LYS A 132 -9.61 8.02 2.75
C LYS A 132 -10.17 9.38 3.15
N SER A 133 -10.86 9.99 2.20
CA SER A 133 -11.71 11.15 2.40
C SER A 133 -13.02 10.75 3.11
N ALA A 134 -13.75 11.72 3.63
CA ALA A 134 -15.13 11.55 4.11
C ALA A 134 -16.09 11.17 2.96
N TYR A 135 -15.73 11.43 1.70
CA TYR A 135 -16.50 10.99 0.55
C TYR A 135 -16.19 9.52 0.22
N VAL A 136 -17.23 8.70 0.09
CA VAL A 136 -17.09 7.29 -0.27
C VAL A 136 -17.00 7.13 -1.78
N SER A 137 -15.80 6.82 -2.28
CA SER A 137 -15.51 6.54 -3.68
C SER A 137 -16.00 5.15 -4.14
N GLU A 138 -15.82 4.80 -5.41
CA GLU A 138 -16.14 3.46 -5.94
C GLU A 138 -15.36 2.37 -5.22
N ALA A 139 -14.11 2.65 -4.86
CA ALA A 139 -13.31 1.75 -4.06
C ALA A 139 -12.39 2.50 -3.07
N TYR A 140 -12.08 1.82 -1.99
CA TYR A 140 -11.01 2.15 -1.07
C TYR A 140 -10.12 0.93 -0.86
N VAL A 141 -8.82 1.12 -0.96
CA VAL A 141 -7.80 0.12 -0.59
C VAL A 141 -6.93 0.71 0.49
N GLY A 142 -6.79 0.05 1.61
CA GLY A 142 -5.96 0.59 2.70
C GLY A 142 -6.09 -0.20 3.99
N SER A 143 -5.64 0.39 5.07
CA SER A 143 -5.73 -0.23 6.40
C SER A 143 -7.07 0.02 7.05
N ASP A 144 -7.52 -0.94 7.86
CA ASP A 144 -8.47 -0.66 8.94
C ASP A 144 -7.73 0.11 10.04
N TYR A 145 -7.74 1.43 9.95
CA TYR A 145 -7.02 2.27 10.91
C TYR A 145 -7.58 2.21 12.34
N ASN A 146 -8.88 1.93 12.51
CA ASN A 146 -9.42 1.65 13.85
C ASN A 146 -8.80 0.38 14.44
N GLY A 147 -8.83 -0.72 13.69
CA GLY A 147 -8.20 -1.98 14.09
C GLY A 147 -6.69 -1.86 14.30
N LEU A 148 -6.01 -1.05 13.46
CA LEU A 148 -4.59 -0.75 13.63
C LEU A 148 -4.32 -0.02 14.95
N GLY A 149 -5.13 0.99 15.27
CA GLY A 149 -5.05 1.70 16.55
C GLY A 149 -5.29 0.79 17.75
N GLU A 150 -6.29 -0.09 17.67
CA GLU A 150 -6.55 -1.11 18.70
C GLU A 150 -5.36 -2.05 18.86
N MET A 151 -4.77 -2.50 17.77
CA MET A 151 -3.59 -3.39 17.77
C MET A 151 -2.39 -2.71 18.43
N ALA A 152 -2.09 -1.46 18.05
CA ALA A 152 -1.00 -0.68 18.63
C ALA A 152 -1.20 -0.47 20.14
N ALA A 153 -2.41 -0.09 20.55
CA ALA A 153 -2.74 0.10 21.95
C ALA A 153 -2.62 -1.20 22.76
N ASN A 154 -3.06 -2.33 22.21
CA ASN A 154 -2.93 -3.63 22.87
C ASN A 154 -1.45 -4.05 23.04
N LEU A 155 -0.57 -3.74 22.07
CA LEU A 155 0.87 -3.94 22.21
C LEU A 155 1.43 -3.10 23.35
N ILE A 156 1.02 -1.84 23.49
CA ILE A 156 1.39 -0.97 24.61
C ILE A 156 0.86 -1.51 25.94
N VAL A 157 -0.40 -1.92 26.02
CA VAL A 157 -0.98 -2.51 27.25
C VAL A 157 -0.19 -3.74 27.69
N LYS A 158 0.18 -4.60 26.76
CA LYS A 158 1.00 -5.79 27.06
C LYS A 158 2.36 -5.43 27.66
N GLN A 159 2.98 -4.33 27.22
CA GLN A 159 4.33 -3.95 27.62
C GLN A 159 4.39 -2.99 28.80
N CYS A 160 3.36 -2.13 28.93
CA CYS A 160 3.35 -1.01 29.86
C CYS A 160 2.22 -1.11 30.91
N GLY A 161 1.26 -2.01 30.73
CA GLY A 161 0.07 -2.14 31.57
C GLY A 161 0.33 -2.85 32.91
N GLN A 162 -0.75 -3.18 33.56
CA GLN A 162 -0.71 -3.80 34.88
C GLN A 162 0.12 -5.09 34.87
N GLY A 163 0.98 -5.23 35.87
CA GLY A 163 1.87 -6.41 36.02
C GLY A 163 3.20 -6.31 35.24
N SER A 164 3.39 -5.31 34.40
CA SER A 164 4.64 -5.10 33.66
C SER A 164 5.80 -4.56 34.50
N GLY A 165 5.51 -3.99 35.67
CA GLY A 165 6.49 -3.25 36.51
C GLY A 165 6.92 -1.90 35.91
N LYS A 166 6.28 -1.44 34.82
CA LYS A 166 6.55 -0.17 34.16
C LYS A 166 5.61 0.94 34.64
N SER A 167 5.91 2.19 34.28
CA SER A 167 5.18 3.37 34.71
C SER A 167 3.75 3.50 34.17
N GLY A 168 3.44 2.80 33.08
CA GLY A 168 2.22 2.97 32.31
C GLY A 168 2.13 4.28 31.52
N LYS A 169 3.15 5.17 31.59
CA LYS A 169 3.20 6.41 30.83
C LYS A 169 3.51 6.18 29.37
N VAL A 170 2.68 6.71 28.48
CA VAL A 170 2.82 6.54 27.04
C VAL A 170 2.64 7.87 26.31
N SER A 171 3.31 8.02 25.18
CA SER A 171 3.16 9.14 24.25
C SER A 171 2.56 8.67 22.94
N ILE A 172 1.78 9.53 22.28
CA ILE A 172 1.22 9.30 20.95
C ILE A 172 1.76 10.41 20.04
N VAL A 173 2.37 10.02 18.92
CA VAL A 173 2.88 10.91 17.88
C VAL A 173 2.08 10.66 16.61
N GLN A 174 1.16 11.58 16.31
CA GLN A 174 0.26 11.47 15.17
C GLN A 174 0.87 12.10 13.91
N GLY A 175 0.32 11.76 12.75
CA GLY A 175 0.55 12.54 11.53
C GLY A 175 -0.22 13.86 11.55
N VAL A 176 -0.81 14.22 10.41
CA VAL A 176 -1.76 15.35 10.32
C VAL A 176 -3.04 14.97 11.07
N LEU A 177 -3.49 15.79 12.02
CA LEU A 177 -4.64 15.48 12.90
C LEU A 177 -5.94 15.20 12.14
N THR A 178 -6.16 15.88 11.03
CA THR A 178 -7.34 15.72 10.17
C THR A 178 -7.16 14.62 9.11
N GLY A 179 -6.00 13.99 9.02
CA GLY A 179 -5.73 12.87 8.12
C GLY A 179 -6.50 11.61 8.51
N GLY A 180 -6.97 10.85 7.53
CA GLY A 180 -7.76 9.65 7.80
C GLY A 180 -7.03 8.63 8.69
N ALA A 181 -5.71 8.50 8.56
CA ALA A 181 -4.91 7.65 9.44
C ALA A 181 -4.98 8.12 10.90
N SER A 182 -4.82 9.43 11.16
CA SER A 182 -4.85 9.98 12.51
C SER A 182 -6.24 9.88 13.15
N VAL A 183 -7.28 10.32 12.42
CA VAL A 183 -8.68 10.35 12.92
C VAL A 183 -9.15 8.97 13.36
N TYR A 184 -8.93 7.95 12.53
CA TYR A 184 -9.45 6.62 12.81
C TYR A 184 -8.53 5.79 13.72
N GLN A 185 -7.21 6.02 13.66
CA GLN A 185 -6.28 5.28 14.52
C GLN A 185 -6.37 5.72 15.97
N ILE A 186 -6.53 7.04 16.23
CA ILE A 186 -6.71 7.55 17.61
C ILE A 186 -8.00 7.01 18.24
N GLU A 187 -9.09 6.90 17.48
CA GLU A 187 -10.35 6.32 17.97
C GLU A 187 -10.16 4.86 18.45
N GLY A 188 -9.40 4.06 17.68
CA GLY A 188 -9.07 2.68 18.07
C GLY A 188 -8.22 2.61 19.34
N ILE A 189 -7.21 3.49 19.46
CA ILE A 189 -6.35 3.59 20.66
C ILE A 189 -7.17 3.95 21.88
N GLU A 190 -8.00 4.98 21.79
CA GLU A 190 -8.85 5.44 22.91
C GLU A 190 -9.81 4.37 23.37
N ARG A 191 -10.39 3.59 22.47
CA ARG A 191 -11.29 2.48 22.79
C ARG A 191 -10.61 1.38 23.64
N VAL A 192 -9.33 1.13 23.39
CA VAL A 192 -8.53 0.17 24.18
C VAL A 192 -8.15 0.81 25.53
N PHE A 193 -7.57 2.00 25.51
CA PHE A 193 -7.08 2.64 26.74
C PHE A 193 -8.19 2.99 27.73
N ALA A 194 -9.43 3.21 27.26
CA ALA A 194 -10.59 3.38 28.14
C ALA A 194 -10.82 2.16 29.07
N LYS A 195 -10.34 0.97 28.71
CA LYS A 195 -10.41 -0.26 29.49
C LYS A 195 -9.16 -0.51 30.35
N HIS A 196 -8.12 0.34 30.20
CA HIS A 196 -6.83 0.19 30.81
C HIS A 196 -6.40 1.51 31.52
N PRO A 197 -7.06 1.85 32.65
CA PRO A 197 -6.84 3.12 33.36
C PRO A 197 -5.41 3.27 33.94
N GLU A 198 -4.66 2.18 34.00
CA GLU A 198 -3.26 2.17 34.36
C GLU A 198 -2.36 2.78 33.26
N ILE A 199 -2.81 2.79 32.01
CA ILE A 199 -2.10 3.47 30.91
C ILE A 199 -2.43 4.97 30.95
N LYS A 200 -1.38 5.78 31.02
CA LYS A 200 -1.48 7.23 31.11
C LYS A 200 -0.87 7.88 29.87
N VAL A 201 -1.70 8.43 29.00
CA VAL A 201 -1.25 9.20 27.86
C VAL A 201 -0.72 10.56 28.36
N VAL A 202 0.61 10.72 28.44
CA VAL A 202 1.28 11.93 28.92
C VAL A 202 1.49 12.95 27.82
N SER A 203 1.41 12.53 26.55
CA SER A 203 1.48 13.41 25.37
C SER A 203 0.73 12.79 24.22
N ASN A 204 -0.01 13.62 23.48
CA ASN A 204 -0.65 13.27 22.22
C ASN A 204 -0.52 14.47 21.27
N GLN A 205 0.44 14.41 20.33
CA GLN A 205 0.81 15.55 19.50
C GLN A 205 0.97 15.13 18.03
N ALA A 206 0.71 16.10 17.12
CA ALA A 206 0.93 15.91 15.70
C ALA A 206 2.37 16.29 15.32
N ALA A 207 2.99 15.44 14.54
CA ALA A 207 4.28 15.69 13.88
C ALA A 207 4.13 15.94 12.37
N ASP A 208 2.90 15.96 11.85
CA ASP A 208 2.57 16.30 10.45
C ASP A 208 3.36 15.47 9.43
N TRP A 209 3.59 14.19 9.71
CA TRP A 209 4.40 13.25 8.92
C TRP A 209 5.90 13.61 8.83
N ASP A 210 6.39 14.53 9.67
CA ASP A 210 7.77 15.02 9.70
C ASP A 210 8.58 14.34 10.81
N ALA A 211 9.68 13.68 10.44
CA ALA A 211 10.54 12.96 11.38
C ALA A 211 11.28 13.90 12.35
N SER A 212 11.62 15.12 11.92
CA SER A 212 12.29 16.09 12.78
C SER A 212 11.35 16.62 13.86
N LYS A 213 10.08 16.87 13.52
CA LYS A 213 9.04 17.23 14.49
C LYS A 213 8.78 16.08 15.47
N ALA A 214 8.65 14.85 14.98
CA ALA A 214 8.46 13.65 15.79
C ALA A 214 9.62 13.49 16.80
N LYS A 215 10.86 13.73 16.36
CA LYS A 215 12.04 13.71 17.21
C LYS A 215 11.95 14.77 18.31
N ALA A 216 11.67 16.02 17.97
CA ALA A 216 11.59 17.13 18.93
C ALA A 216 10.50 16.91 20.00
N ILE A 217 9.31 16.44 19.57
CA ILE A 217 8.21 16.05 20.46
C ILE A 217 8.70 14.97 21.44
N THR A 218 9.28 13.89 20.91
CA THR A 218 9.70 12.75 21.72
C THR A 218 10.83 13.12 22.70
N GLN A 219 11.80 13.94 22.28
CA GLN A 219 12.85 14.48 23.18
C GLN A 219 12.24 15.25 24.37
N THR A 220 11.28 16.14 24.09
CA THR A 220 10.59 16.91 25.13
C THR A 220 9.82 16.00 26.09
N VAL A 221 9.12 15.00 25.56
CA VAL A 221 8.36 14.05 26.39
C VAL A 221 9.28 13.21 27.27
N LEU A 222 10.42 12.74 26.76
CA LEU A 222 11.41 11.98 27.52
C LEU A 222 12.07 12.80 28.63
N GLN A 223 12.31 14.09 28.40
CA GLN A 223 12.83 15.00 29.45
C GLN A 223 11.81 15.20 30.59
N GLN A 224 10.53 15.33 30.25
CA GLN A 224 9.45 15.53 31.22
C GLN A 224 9.03 14.23 31.91
N ASN A 225 9.24 13.09 31.27
CA ASN A 225 8.86 11.77 31.74
C ASN A 225 10.03 10.80 31.57
N PRO A 226 11.04 10.84 32.46
CA PRO A 226 12.21 9.95 32.38
C PRO A 226 11.88 8.47 32.48
N ASP A 227 10.69 8.14 33.00
CA ASP A 227 10.11 6.82 33.15
C ASP A 227 9.10 6.46 32.05
N LEU A 228 9.10 7.17 30.91
CA LEU A 228 8.24 6.87 29.75
C LEU A 228 8.38 5.40 29.36
N CYS A 229 7.24 4.70 29.29
CA CYS A 229 7.24 3.28 28.96
C CYS A 229 7.11 3.01 27.46
N GLY A 230 6.28 3.77 26.76
CA GLY A 230 6.06 3.51 25.34
C GLY A 230 5.68 4.73 24.52
N VAL A 231 5.85 4.59 23.20
CA VAL A 231 5.41 5.56 22.19
C VAL A 231 4.63 4.81 21.11
N ILE A 232 3.47 5.32 20.74
CA ILE A 232 2.75 4.93 19.54
C ILE A 232 2.97 6.03 18.50
N GLY A 233 3.60 5.67 17.40
CA GLY A 233 3.72 6.51 16.22
C GLY A 233 2.83 5.99 15.09
N PHE A 234 2.50 6.84 14.12
CA PHE A 234 1.47 6.54 13.12
C PHE A 234 2.02 6.24 11.74
N TRP A 235 3.31 6.42 11.51
CA TRP A 235 3.98 6.05 10.27
C TRP A 235 5.49 5.90 10.48
N ASP A 236 6.03 4.76 10.04
CA ASP A 236 7.43 4.38 10.22
C ASP A 236 8.44 5.39 9.68
N GLY A 237 8.13 6.04 8.55
CA GLY A 237 8.99 7.11 8.00
C GLY A 237 9.13 8.29 8.97
N MET A 238 8.04 8.78 9.55
CA MET A 238 8.01 9.82 10.57
C MET A 238 8.66 9.35 11.88
N ASP A 239 8.37 8.11 12.27
CA ASP A 239 8.75 7.54 13.57
C ASP A 239 10.25 7.17 13.66
N THR A 240 10.99 7.26 12.54
CA THR A 240 12.46 7.28 12.58
C THR A 240 12.97 8.40 13.51
N GLY A 241 12.24 9.54 13.57
CA GLY A 241 12.49 10.62 14.51
C GLY A 241 12.23 10.22 15.96
N VAL A 242 11.14 9.49 16.23
CA VAL A 242 10.85 8.92 17.56
C VAL A 242 11.99 8.02 18.01
N GLY A 243 12.38 7.06 17.16
CA GLY A 243 13.47 6.13 17.45
C GLY A 243 14.82 6.83 17.66
N ALA A 244 15.10 7.90 16.90
CA ALA A 244 16.29 8.71 17.08
C ALA A 244 16.32 9.40 18.46
N ALA A 245 15.20 9.99 18.89
CA ALA A 245 15.08 10.61 20.20
C ALA A 245 15.27 9.60 21.36
N VAL A 246 14.66 8.42 21.24
CA VAL A 246 14.79 7.35 22.24
C VAL A 246 16.25 6.86 22.34
N ARG A 247 16.91 6.70 21.19
CA ARG A 247 18.33 6.29 21.15
C ARG A 247 19.26 7.35 21.75
N GLU A 248 19.07 8.63 21.41
CA GLU A 248 19.85 9.75 21.95
C GLU A 248 19.67 9.92 23.45
N ALA A 249 18.52 9.58 23.98
CA ALA A 249 18.27 9.53 25.42
C ALA A 249 18.86 8.28 26.13
N GLY A 250 19.50 7.37 25.39
CA GLY A 250 20.02 6.11 25.93
C GLY A 250 18.95 5.11 26.34
N LYS A 251 17.73 5.22 25.81
CA LYS A 251 16.56 4.44 26.27
C LYS A 251 16.10 3.36 25.27
N THR A 252 16.95 3.01 24.31
CA THR A 252 16.70 1.89 23.38
C THR A 252 16.49 0.60 24.18
N GLY A 253 15.39 -0.09 23.94
CA GLY A 253 14.98 -1.29 24.67
C GLY A 253 14.27 -1.03 26.01
N GLU A 254 14.32 0.19 26.57
CA GLU A 254 13.54 0.58 27.73
C GLU A 254 12.17 1.14 27.36
N VAL A 255 12.13 2.03 26.34
CA VAL A 255 10.91 2.60 25.77
C VAL A 255 10.44 1.73 24.62
N TYR A 256 9.20 1.24 24.71
CA TYR A 256 8.60 0.41 23.69
C TYR A 256 8.02 1.28 22.56
N VAL A 257 8.63 1.27 21.38
CA VAL A 257 8.21 2.06 20.21
C VAL A 257 7.39 1.19 19.28
N VAL A 258 6.10 1.50 19.15
CA VAL A 258 5.19 0.89 18.18
C VAL A 258 4.97 1.88 17.04
N THR A 259 5.13 1.42 15.82
CA THR A 259 4.86 2.18 14.61
C THR A 259 4.01 1.38 13.63
N SER A 260 3.53 2.00 12.58
CA SER A 260 2.87 1.33 11.45
C SER A 260 3.49 1.76 10.13
N GLY A 261 3.39 0.92 9.12
CA GLY A 261 3.99 1.25 7.82
C GLY A 261 3.69 0.23 6.73
N GLY A 262 4.15 0.54 5.53
CA GLY A 262 3.93 -0.28 4.35
C GLY A 262 4.84 -1.50 4.22
N GLY A 263 5.78 -1.69 5.12
CA GLY A 263 6.70 -2.84 5.12
C GLY A 263 7.85 -2.72 4.13
N ALA A 264 8.37 -1.52 3.90
CA ALA A 264 9.62 -1.35 3.17
C ALA A 264 10.81 -1.97 3.93
N THR A 265 11.88 -2.35 3.24
CA THR A 265 13.10 -2.93 3.86
C THR A 265 13.65 -2.03 4.96
N SER A 266 13.64 -0.71 4.79
CA SER A 266 14.07 0.25 5.82
C SER A 266 13.30 0.13 7.13
N ALA A 267 12.01 -0.19 7.08
CA ALA A 267 11.20 -0.42 8.27
C ALA A 267 11.59 -1.72 9.00
N CYS A 268 11.86 -2.81 8.25
CA CYS A 268 12.40 -4.04 8.81
C CYS A 268 13.78 -3.84 9.44
N ASP A 269 14.66 -3.06 8.80
CA ASP A 269 15.97 -2.72 9.35
C ASP A 269 15.83 -1.98 10.68
N ASN A 270 14.86 -1.06 10.79
CA ASN A 270 14.57 -0.35 12.03
C ASN A 270 14.00 -1.23 13.14
N VAL A 271 13.25 -2.27 12.81
CA VAL A 271 12.85 -3.29 13.78
C VAL A 271 14.04 -4.14 14.19
N SER A 272 14.85 -4.58 13.24
CA SER A 272 16.02 -5.43 13.47
C SER A 272 17.06 -4.76 14.38
N ASN A 273 17.32 -3.47 14.17
CA ASN A 273 18.29 -2.69 14.93
C ASN A 273 17.73 -2.10 16.25
N GLY A 274 16.44 -2.31 16.55
CA GLY A 274 15.78 -1.88 17.77
C GLY A 274 15.34 -0.41 17.79
N THR A 275 15.34 0.29 16.65
CA THR A 275 14.74 1.63 16.50
C THR A 275 13.23 1.56 16.75
N PHE A 276 12.59 0.52 16.24
CA PHE A 276 11.20 0.16 16.55
C PHE A 276 11.15 -1.16 17.31
N SER A 277 10.31 -1.22 18.34
CA SER A 277 10.04 -2.46 19.07
C SER A 277 9.03 -3.33 18.32
N ALA A 278 8.08 -2.71 17.64
CA ALA A 278 7.11 -3.36 16.78
C ALA A 278 6.70 -2.46 15.61
N LEU A 279 6.52 -3.08 14.45
CA LEU A 279 5.94 -2.48 13.25
C LEU A 279 4.63 -3.20 12.92
N ILE A 280 3.53 -2.47 12.81
CA ILE A 280 2.28 -2.98 12.27
C ILE A 280 2.33 -2.75 10.75
N ASN A 281 2.63 -3.81 10.01
CA ASN A 281 2.80 -3.78 8.57
C ASN A 281 1.46 -3.99 7.87
N TYR A 282 1.09 -3.08 6.97
CA TYR A 282 -0.10 -3.14 6.11
C TYR A 282 0.21 -3.39 4.63
N ASN A 283 1.44 -3.78 4.29
CA ASN A 283 1.86 -4.30 2.98
C ASN A 283 1.51 -3.39 1.79
N ALA A 284 2.25 -2.31 1.60
CA ALA A 284 2.02 -1.35 0.51
C ALA A 284 2.05 -1.98 -0.90
N MET A 285 2.93 -2.97 -1.12
CA MET A 285 2.95 -3.71 -2.40
C MET A 285 1.68 -4.54 -2.61
N GLY A 286 1.12 -5.11 -1.52
CA GLY A 286 -0.19 -5.77 -1.55
C GLY A 286 -1.29 -4.80 -1.92
N GLN A 287 -1.36 -3.64 -1.25
CA GLN A 287 -2.31 -2.58 -1.58
C GLN A 287 -2.24 -2.18 -3.06
N GLY A 288 -1.03 -2.09 -3.63
CA GLY A 288 -0.86 -1.81 -5.06
C GLY A 288 -1.47 -2.88 -5.95
N ARG A 289 -1.32 -4.17 -5.61
CA ARG A 289 -1.97 -5.28 -6.36
C ARG A 289 -3.48 -5.28 -6.23
N ASP A 290 -3.99 -4.97 -5.04
CA ASP A 290 -5.42 -4.91 -4.75
C ASP A 290 -6.07 -3.74 -5.52
N MET A 291 -5.43 -2.56 -5.54
CA MET A 291 -5.83 -1.44 -6.42
C MET A 291 -5.89 -1.87 -7.87
N ASN A 292 -4.87 -2.55 -8.36
CA ASN A 292 -4.80 -3.03 -9.74
C ASN A 292 -5.97 -3.95 -10.09
N THR A 293 -6.38 -4.81 -9.15
CA THR A 293 -7.53 -5.69 -9.32
C THR A 293 -8.83 -4.89 -9.43
N LEU A 294 -9.01 -3.89 -8.55
CA LEU A 294 -10.21 -3.05 -8.56
C LEU A 294 -10.27 -2.12 -9.78
N ILE A 295 -9.15 -1.57 -10.23
CA ILE A 295 -9.06 -0.79 -11.46
C ILE A 295 -9.50 -1.64 -12.66
N LYS A 296 -8.97 -2.86 -12.81
CA LYS A 296 -9.41 -3.77 -13.86
C LYS A 296 -10.90 -4.04 -13.81
N ALA A 297 -11.41 -4.38 -12.63
CA ALA A 297 -12.82 -4.69 -12.45
C ALA A 297 -13.73 -3.51 -12.84
N LEU A 298 -13.39 -2.29 -12.42
CA LEU A 298 -14.16 -1.10 -12.74
C LEU A 298 -14.14 -0.78 -14.25
N LEU A 299 -12.96 -0.88 -14.89
CA LEU A 299 -12.81 -0.61 -16.33
C LEU A 299 -13.46 -1.67 -17.21
N GLU A 300 -13.49 -2.92 -16.76
CA GLU A 300 -14.07 -4.07 -17.48
C GLU A 300 -15.60 -4.11 -17.33
N MET A 301 -16.11 -4.07 -16.10
CA MET A 301 -17.54 -4.17 -15.82
C MET A 301 -18.30 -2.90 -16.13
N LYS A 302 -17.63 -1.75 -16.12
CA LYS A 302 -18.21 -0.41 -16.42
C LYS A 302 -19.50 -0.13 -15.65
N PRO A 303 -19.56 -0.34 -14.34
CA PRO A 303 -20.72 0.03 -13.55
C PRO A 303 -20.96 1.54 -13.69
N LYS A 304 -22.22 1.98 -13.53
CA LYS A 304 -22.48 3.42 -13.46
C LYS A 304 -21.71 4.00 -12.26
N PRO A 305 -20.92 5.08 -12.43
CA PRO A 305 -20.22 5.74 -11.33
C PRO A 305 -21.16 6.03 -10.15
N GLY A 306 -20.68 5.83 -8.94
CA GLY A 306 -21.44 5.97 -7.71
C GLY A 306 -22.27 4.76 -7.27
N THR A 307 -22.46 3.75 -8.12
CA THR A 307 -23.30 2.57 -7.80
C THR A 307 -22.57 1.43 -7.11
N VAL A 308 -21.24 1.40 -7.22
CA VAL A 308 -20.39 0.39 -6.58
C VAL A 308 -19.57 1.06 -5.47
N LYS A 309 -19.52 0.44 -4.29
CA LYS A 309 -18.74 0.92 -3.14
C LYS A 309 -18.03 -0.28 -2.51
N ILE A 310 -16.75 -0.41 -2.80
CA ILE A 310 -15.91 -1.53 -2.34
C ILE A 310 -14.93 -1.01 -1.30
N ILE A 311 -14.84 -1.69 -0.17
CA ILE A 311 -13.83 -1.44 0.85
C ILE A 311 -12.94 -2.67 0.93
N ASP A 312 -11.66 -2.50 0.63
CA ASP A 312 -10.65 -3.55 0.70
C ASP A 312 -9.63 -3.19 1.78
N TYR A 313 -9.77 -3.82 2.92
CA TYR A 313 -8.83 -3.66 4.03
C TYR A 313 -7.66 -4.63 3.90
N SER A 314 -6.47 -4.09 3.75
CA SER A 314 -5.23 -4.87 3.74
C SER A 314 -5.03 -5.58 5.08
N PRO A 315 -4.62 -6.87 5.09
CA PRO A 315 -4.27 -7.58 6.32
C PRO A 315 -3.16 -6.87 7.08
N LEU A 316 -3.31 -6.79 8.41
CA LEU A 316 -2.31 -6.24 9.31
C LEU A 316 -1.43 -7.35 9.88
N THR A 317 -0.12 -7.15 9.89
CA THR A 317 0.85 -8.09 10.47
C THR A 317 1.77 -7.36 11.43
N VAL A 318 1.93 -7.89 12.65
CA VAL A 318 2.87 -7.35 13.63
C VAL A 318 4.25 -7.98 13.41
N LEU A 319 5.22 -7.13 13.11
CA LEU A 319 6.62 -7.49 12.97
C LEU A 319 7.40 -6.99 14.20
N THR A 320 8.09 -7.91 14.84
CA THR A 320 9.03 -7.65 15.93
C THR A 320 10.36 -8.30 15.59
N LYS A 321 11.41 -8.05 16.35
CA LYS A 321 12.70 -8.70 16.14
C LYS A 321 12.60 -10.23 16.09
N ASP A 322 11.70 -10.81 16.88
CA ASP A 322 11.53 -12.26 16.98
C ASP A 322 10.68 -12.85 15.83
N THR A 323 9.85 -12.04 15.18
CA THR A 323 8.94 -12.48 14.11
C THR A 323 9.42 -12.09 12.71
N LEU A 324 10.45 -11.26 12.60
CA LEU A 324 11.03 -10.88 11.31
C LEU A 324 11.58 -12.09 10.55
N LYS A 325 11.25 -12.15 9.25
CA LYS A 325 11.79 -13.10 8.29
C LYS A 325 12.39 -12.34 7.10
N SER A 326 13.18 -13.01 6.29
CA SER A 326 13.83 -12.42 5.11
C SER A 326 12.85 -11.85 4.07
N ASP A 327 11.62 -12.32 4.06
CA ASP A 327 10.53 -11.92 3.16
C ASP A 327 9.46 -11.06 3.83
N SER A 328 9.67 -10.62 5.07
CA SER A 328 8.71 -9.80 5.81
C SER A 328 8.53 -8.41 5.23
N CYS A 329 9.56 -7.88 4.56
CA CYS A 329 9.55 -6.55 3.97
C CYS A 329 9.95 -6.59 2.49
N TRP A 330 9.45 -5.61 1.76
CA TRP A 330 9.70 -5.48 0.33
C TRP A 330 10.76 -4.41 0.03
N SER A 331 11.42 -4.56 -1.12
CA SER A 331 12.22 -3.51 -1.75
C SER A 331 11.71 -3.27 -3.18
N LEU A 332 11.80 -2.04 -3.65
CA LEU A 332 11.60 -1.78 -5.07
C LEU A 332 12.71 -2.46 -5.86
N PRO A 333 12.41 -3.00 -7.05
CA PRO A 333 13.45 -3.45 -7.95
C PRO A 333 14.44 -2.31 -8.19
N THR A 334 15.72 -2.55 -8.00
CA THR A 334 16.76 -1.62 -8.43
C THR A 334 16.60 -1.46 -9.94
N THR A 335 16.21 -0.28 -10.39
CA THR A 335 16.29 0.06 -11.82
C THR A 335 17.76 -0.01 -12.20
N THR A 336 18.19 -1.17 -12.70
CA THR A 336 19.43 -1.21 -13.49
C THR A 336 19.15 -0.34 -14.69
N ALA A 337 19.70 0.87 -14.65
CA ALA A 337 19.72 1.73 -15.83
C ALA A 337 20.28 0.89 -16.97
N SER A 338 19.42 0.52 -17.90
CA SER A 338 19.88 -0.04 -19.16
C SER A 338 20.75 1.02 -19.83
N LYS A 339 22.06 0.71 -19.88
CA LYS A 339 23.04 1.49 -20.65
C LYS A 339 22.70 1.44 -22.13
#